data_fd28c7d682ee5822282ec2925b9d8d58
#
_entry.id   fd28c7d682ee5822282ec2925b9d8d58
#
_cell.length_a   1.000
_cell.length_b   1.000
_cell.length_c   1.000
_cell.angle_alpha   90.00
_cell.angle_beta   90.00
_cell.angle_gamma   90.00
#
_symmetry.space_group_name_H-M   'P 1'
#
loop_
_entity.id
_entity.type
_entity.pdbx_description
1 polymer ?
#
loop_
_entity_poly.entity_id
_entity_poly.type
_entity_poly.pdbx_seq_one_letter_code
_entity_poly.pdbx_strand_id
1 'polypeptide(L)'
;MKIDKSLKYNEEKFNEYKKTSADLNIRKIKIGSKELMYIFYESTSSDDKISNFFMKSISYDVKNDNVNIFSNLFKILKNTIPNSSLKVITTYKDVFLHLSSGFTCIFIDNFSEVIAIETKASLDRSISEPTTDSIVRGPKDCFTENYMTNLGLIRKRIKDD
;
A
#
# COMPACT_ATOMS: atom_id res chain seq x y z
N MET A 1 -3.00 -9.10 -16.15
CA MET A 1 -2.69 -7.91 -16.99
C MET A 1 -1.41 -7.28 -16.45
N LYS A 2 -0.45 -6.89 -17.33
CA LYS A 2 0.80 -6.22 -16.92
C LYS A 2 0.52 -4.75 -16.61
N ILE A 3 1.35 -4.16 -15.75
CA ILE A 3 1.29 -2.74 -15.39
C ILE A 3 1.70 -1.89 -16.59
N ASP A 4 0.97 -0.81 -16.84
CA ASP A 4 1.29 0.15 -17.89
C ASP A 4 2.43 1.08 -17.45
N LYS A 5 3.23 1.58 -18.41
CA LYS A 5 4.30 2.53 -18.14
C LYS A 5 3.78 3.95 -17.87
N SER A 6 2.61 4.27 -18.40
CA SER A 6 2.00 5.59 -18.23
C SER A 6 1.41 5.74 -16.83
N LEU A 7 1.96 6.67 -16.06
CA LEU A 7 1.44 6.98 -14.73
C LEU A 7 -0.01 7.48 -14.81
N LYS A 8 -0.35 8.25 -15.86
CA LYS A 8 -1.70 8.76 -16.09
C LYS A 8 -2.70 7.64 -16.32
N TYR A 9 -2.36 6.63 -17.14
CA TYR A 9 -3.22 5.47 -17.37
C TYR A 9 -3.47 4.69 -16.09
N ASN A 10 -2.41 4.46 -15.31
CA ASN A 10 -2.53 3.80 -14.00
C ASN A 10 -3.42 4.59 -13.05
N GLU A 11 -3.27 5.91 -13.01
CA GLU A 11 -4.10 6.80 -12.18
C GLU A 11 -5.58 6.73 -12.56
N GLU A 12 -5.91 6.82 -13.85
CA GLU A 12 -7.28 6.72 -14.35
C GLU A 12 -7.90 5.37 -13.94
N LYS A 13 -7.16 4.28 -14.11
CA LYS A 13 -7.59 2.94 -13.72
C LYS A 13 -7.87 2.84 -12.22
N PHE A 14 -6.98 3.31 -11.36
CA PHE A 14 -7.20 3.25 -9.90
C PHE A 14 -8.26 4.24 -9.42
N ASN A 15 -8.48 5.35 -10.11
CA ASN A 15 -9.61 6.23 -9.84
C ASN A 15 -10.97 5.57 -10.14
N GLU A 16 -11.05 4.68 -11.11
CA GLU A 16 -12.25 3.87 -11.33
C GLU A 16 -12.50 2.91 -10.16
N TYR A 17 -11.47 2.19 -9.70
CA TYR A 17 -11.58 1.34 -8.51
C TYR A 17 -11.94 2.12 -7.25
N LYS A 18 -11.45 3.33 -7.11
CA LYS A 18 -11.78 4.20 -5.98
C LYS A 18 -13.28 4.49 -5.86
N LYS A 19 -14.03 4.49 -6.97
CA LYS A 19 -15.50 4.69 -6.95
C LYS A 19 -16.22 3.59 -6.17
N THR A 20 -15.67 2.38 -6.14
CA THR A 20 -16.23 1.21 -5.45
C THR A 20 -15.48 0.86 -4.16
N SER A 21 -14.35 1.50 -3.89
CA SER A 21 -13.49 1.25 -2.71
C SER A 21 -13.15 2.58 -2.04
N ALA A 22 -14.00 3.04 -1.15
CA ALA A 22 -13.90 4.36 -0.50
C ALA A 22 -12.61 4.55 0.31
N ASP A 23 -12.01 3.46 0.81
CA ASP A 23 -10.77 3.46 1.58
C ASP A 23 -9.50 3.40 0.71
N LEU A 24 -9.63 3.34 -0.63
CA LEU A 24 -8.48 3.42 -1.53
C LEU A 24 -7.96 4.85 -1.60
N ASN A 25 -6.76 5.07 -1.12
CA ASN A 25 -6.07 6.35 -1.20
C ASN A 25 -5.07 6.38 -2.35
N ILE A 26 -5.15 7.44 -3.16
CA ILE A 26 -4.25 7.71 -4.29
C ILE A 26 -3.61 9.06 -4.04
N ARG A 27 -2.29 9.10 -3.99
CA ARG A 27 -1.51 10.32 -3.74
C ARG A 27 -0.41 10.44 -4.78
N LYS A 28 -0.15 11.68 -5.23
CA LYS A 28 0.95 12.01 -6.13
C LYS A 28 1.98 12.86 -5.43
N ILE A 29 3.24 12.62 -5.78
CA ILE A 29 4.37 13.44 -5.33
C ILE A 29 5.32 13.67 -6.51
N LYS A 30 6.02 14.79 -6.49
CA LYS A 30 7.10 15.07 -7.43
C LYS A 30 8.44 14.97 -6.72
N ILE A 31 9.38 14.27 -7.37
CA ILE A 31 10.75 14.12 -6.93
C ILE A 31 11.65 14.58 -8.07
N GLY A 32 12.24 15.77 -7.92
CA GLY A 32 12.95 16.43 -9.03
C GLY A 32 12.01 16.63 -10.23
N SER A 33 12.41 16.13 -11.39
CA SER A 33 11.63 16.19 -12.63
C SER A 33 10.62 15.04 -12.79
N LYS A 34 10.60 14.06 -11.89
CA LYS A 34 9.77 12.86 -12.01
C LYS A 34 8.53 12.92 -11.13
N GLU A 35 7.44 12.42 -11.66
CA GLU A 35 6.18 12.24 -10.93
C GLU A 35 6.04 10.78 -10.48
N LEU A 36 5.63 10.60 -9.23
CA LEU A 36 5.32 9.32 -8.63
C LEU A 36 3.88 9.34 -8.11
N MET A 37 3.26 8.18 -8.13
CA MET A 37 1.97 7.94 -7.49
C MET A 37 2.13 6.80 -6.49
N TYR A 38 1.62 6.98 -5.27
CA TYR A 38 1.52 5.88 -4.33
C TYR A 38 0.07 5.65 -3.93
N ILE A 39 -0.27 4.40 -3.78
CA ILE A 39 -1.62 3.95 -3.45
C ILE A 39 -1.59 2.98 -2.27
N PHE A 40 -2.62 3.04 -1.44
CA PHE A 40 -2.77 2.17 -0.27
C PHE A 40 -4.25 2.11 0.14
N TYR A 41 -4.62 1.06 0.87
CA TYR A 41 -5.90 1.01 1.57
C TYR A 41 -5.74 1.53 2.99
N GLU A 42 -6.53 2.55 3.36
CA GLU A 42 -6.53 3.15 4.70
C GLU A 42 -6.90 2.12 5.78
N SER A 43 -7.81 1.21 5.45
CA SER A 43 -8.26 0.15 6.36
C SER A 43 -7.20 -0.89 6.72
N THR A 44 -6.15 -1.05 5.91
CA THR A 44 -5.11 -2.08 6.10
C THR A 44 -3.71 -1.52 6.31
N SER A 45 -3.49 -0.23 6.03
CA SER A 45 -2.17 0.43 6.08
C SER A 45 -2.10 1.44 7.23
N SER A 46 -0.89 1.70 7.72
CA SER A 46 -0.60 2.69 8.77
C SER A 46 0.00 3.95 8.16
N ASP A 47 -0.64 5.10 8.38
CA ASP A 47 -0.16 6.41 7.93
C ASP A 47 1.21 6.76 8.54
N ASP A 48 1.44 6.38 9.80
CA ASP A 48 2.73 6.59 10.46
C ASP A 48 3.85 5.83 9.74
N LYS A 49 3.61 4.58 9.32
CA LYS A 49 4.59 3.80 8.56
C LYS A 49 4.81 4.40 7.17
N ILE A 50 3.75 4.85 6.49
CA ILE A 50 3.86 5.51 5.18
C ILE A 50 4.69 6.78 5.32
N SER A 51 4.39 7.63 6.30
CA SER A 51 5.10 8.88 6.55
C SER A 51 6.57 8.64 6.93
N ASN A 52 6.84 7.72 7.84
CA ASN A 52 8.18 7.49 8.35
C ASN A 52 9.07 6.73 7.35
N PHE A 53 8.53 5.75 6.65
CA PHE A 53 9.34 4.90 5.78
C PHE A 53 9.44 5.48 4.37
N PHE A 54 8.33 5.94 3.79
CA PHE A 54 8.32 6.42 2.43
C PHE A 54 8.67 7.90 2.32
N MET A 55 7.94 8.79 3.02
CA MET A 55 8.10 10.23 2.87
C MET A 55 9.44 10.74 3.39
N LYS A 56 9.93 10.23 4.53
CA LYS A 56 11.25 10.62 5.05
C LYS A 56 12.38 10.13 4.15
N SER A 57 12.31 8.92 3.62
CA SER A 57 13.35 8.36 2.73
C SER A 57 13.51 9.19 1.46
N ILE A 58 12.41 9.68 0.91
CA ILE A 58 12.43 10.54 -0.29
C ILE A 58 13.04 11.92 0.01
N SER A 59 12.80 12.46 1.18
CA SER A 59 13.28 13.82 1.55
C SER A 59 14.79 13.89 1.69
N TYR A 60 15.49 12.79 1.95
CA TYR A 60 16.93 12.79 2.24
C TYR A 60 17.82 12.78 1.00
N ASP A 61 17.38 12.27 -0.16
CA ASP A 61 18.32 11.91 -1.25
C ASP A 61 18.00 12.47 -2.66
N VAL A 62 17.13 13.46 -2.79
CA VAL A 62 16.65 13.97 -4.09
C VAL A 62 17.63 14.94 -4.78
N LYS A 63 18.90 14.98 -4.43
CA LYS A 63 19.84 15.97 -4.99
C LYS A 63 20.51 15.60 -6.32
N ASN A 64 20.29 14.41 -6.88
CA ASN A 64 20.92 13.98 -8.12
C ASN A 64 19.92 13.61 -9.23
N ASP A 65 19.71 14.53 -10.15
CA ASP A 65 18.74 14.47 -11.26
C ASP A 65 19.01 13.44 -12.38
N ASN A 66 20.08 12.65 -12.36
CA ASN A 66 20.57 11.97 -13.57
C ASN A 66 20.70 10.44 -13.51
N VAL A 67 20.14 9.74 -12.52
CA VAL A 67 20.31 8.29 -12.41
C VAL A 67 18.95 7.60 -12.38
N ASN A 68 18.89 6.35 -12.82
CA ASN A 68 17.70 5.50 -12.84
C ASN A 68 16.92 5.57 -11.51
N ILE A 69 15.91 6.44 -11.50
CA ILE A 69 15.15 6.79 -10.27
C ILE A 69 14.51 5.57 -9.60
N PHE A 70 14.11 4.56 -10.38
CA PHE A 70 13.53 3.33 -9.85
C PHE A 70 14.57 2.55 -9.02
N SER A 71 15.75 2.29 -9.60
CA SER A 71 16.81 1.55 -8.91
C SER A 71 17.33 2.30 -7.69
N ASN A 72 17.43 3.61 -7.78
CA ASN A 72 17.86 4.45 -6.66
C ASN A 72 16.81 4.48 -5.56
N LEU A 73 15.55 4.72 -5.88
CA LEU A 73 14.46 4.70 -4.90
C LEU A 73 14.36 3.33 -4.22
N PHE A 74 14.44 2.24 -4.98
CA PHE A 74 14.43 0.90 -4.43
C PHE A 74 15.62 0.65 -3.48
N LYS A 75 16.81 1.09 -3.85
CA LYS A 75 18.03 0.97 -3.02
C LYS A 75 17.93 1.80 -1.74
N ILE A 76 17.43 3.04 -1.84
CA ILE A 76 17.22 3.93 -0.71
C ILE A 76 16.22 3.28 0.26
N LEU A 77 15.07 2.86 -0.23
CA LEU A 77 14.04 2.21 0.58
C LEU A 77 14.58 0.95 1.25
N LYS A 78 15.33 0.11 0.54
CA LYS A 78 15.94 -1.10 1.08
C LYS A 78 16.94 -0.80 2.20
N ASN A 79 17.67 0.30 2.12
CA ASN A 79 18.66 0.67 3.14
C ASN A 79 18.04 1.41 4.33
N THR A 80 16.92 2.10 4.11
CA THR A 80 16.29 2.97 5.13
C THR A 80 15.25 2.21 5.96
N ILE A 81 14.70 1.11 5.43
CA ILE A 81 13.60 0.36 6.06
C ILE A 81 14.11 -1.02 6.49
N PRO A 82 14.73 -1.13 7.67
CA PRO A 82 15.48 -2.35 8.05
C PRO A 82 14.61 -3.59 8.26
N ASN A 83 13.31 -3.46 8.52
CA ASN A 83 12.42 -4.59 8.86
C ASN A 83 11.16 -4.68 7.99
N SER A 84 11.04 -3.89 6.95
CA SER A 84 9.87 -3.92 6.07
C SER A 84 10.13 -4.78 4.85
N SER A 85 9.14 -5.59 4.50
CA SER A 85 9.16 -6.34 3.26
C SER A 85 9.03 -5.38 2.09
N LEU A 86 10.02 -5.41 1.20
CA LEU A 86 10.05 -4.62 -0.03
C LEU A 86 9.96 -5.58 -1.22
N LYS A 87 9.06 -5.32 -2.15
CA LYS A 87 8.84 -6.17 -3.33
C LYS A 87 8.73 -5.34 -4.59
N VAL A 88 9.12 -5.93 -5.71
CA VAL A 88 8.87 -5.39 -7.06
C VAL A 88 7.75 -6.19 -7.70
N ILE A 89 6.75 -5.50 -8.21
CA ILE A 89 5.52 -6.06 -8.78
C ILE A 89 5.40 -5.62 -10.23
N THR A 90 4.90 -6.50 -11.09
CA THR A 90 4.76 -6.26 -12.53
C THR A 90 3.33 -6.47 -13.05
N THR A 91 2.41 -6.93 -12.21
CA THR A 91 1.02 -7.17 -12.61
C THR A 91 0.02 -6.44 -11.71
N TYR A 92 -1.12 -6.03 -12.26
CA TYR A 92 -2.18 -5.41 -11.46
C TYR A 92 -2.76 -6.37 -10.43
N LYS A 93 -2.87 -7.67 -10.75
CA LYS A 93 -3.33 -8.67 -9.78
C LYS A 93 -2.47 -8.68 -8.53
N ASP A 94 -1.14 -8.66 -8.70
CA ASP A 94 -0.23 -8.62 -7.55
C ASP A 94 -0.31 -7.28 -6.80
N VAL A 95 -0.59 -6.17 -7.51
CA VAL A 95 -0.82 -4.87 -6.84
C VAL A 95 -2.02 -4.96 -5.90
N PHE A 96 -3.18 -5.44 -6.37
CA PHE A 96 -4.37 -5.57 -5.52
C PHE A 96 -4.15 -6.54 -4.36
N LEU A 97 -3.50 -7.68 -4.60
CA LEU A 97 -3.16 -8.63 -3.55
C LEU A 97 -2.30 -7.99 -2.45
N HIS A 98 -1.31 -7.18 -2.83
CA HIS A 98 -0.44 -6.50 -1.86
C HIS A 98 -1.17 -5.36 -1.15
N LEU A 99 -1.99 -4.57 -1.86
CA LEU A 99 -2.83 -3.54 -1.25
C LEU A 99 -3.75 -4.14 -0.17
N SER A 100 -4.48 -5.21 -0.50
CA SER A 100 -5.35 -5.92 0.45
C SER A 100 -4.57 -6.53 1.62
N SER A 101 -3.29 -6.79 1.44
CA SER A 101 -2.37 -7.28 2.47
C SER A 101 -1.72 -6.16 3.31
N GLY A 102 -2.07 -4.89 3.09
CA GLY A 102 -1.55 -3.74 3.85
C GLY A 102 -0.20 -3.21 3.35
N PHE A 103 0.07 -3.36 2.05
CA PHE A 103 1.22 -2.73 1.41
C PHE A 103 0.83 -1.40 0.79
N THR A 104 1.79 -0.49 0.73
CA THR A 104 1.72 0.71 -0.11
C THR A 104 2.45 0.44 -1.42
N CYS A 105 1.78 0.67 -2.54
CA CYS A 105 2.31 0.45 -3.88
C CYS A 105 2.70 1.77 -4.55
N ILE A 106 3.95 1.87 -5.01
CA ILE A 106 4.54 3.08 -5.59
C ILE A 106 4.74 2.88 -7.09
N PHE A 107 4.05 3.70 -7.88
CA PHE A 107 4.15 3.78 -9.32
C PHE A 107 5.07 4.94 -9.70
N ILE A 108 5.95 4.71 -10.66
CA ILE A 108 6.88 5.72 -11.18
C ILE A 108 6.62 5.87 -12.67
N ASP A 109 6.50 7.12 -13.14
CA ASP A 109 6.26 7.37 -14.55
C ASP A 109 7.34 6.78 -15.45
N ASN A 110 6.93 6.22 -16.59
CA ASN A 110 7.73 5.48 -17.56
C ASN A 110 8.29 4.12 -17.09
N PHE A 111 7.81 3.58 -15.96
CA PHE A 111 8.15 2.23 -15.50
C PHE A 111 6.92 1.32 -15.46
N SER A 112 7.11 0.05 -15.88
CA SER A 112 6.09 -1.01 -15.79
C SER A 112 6.24 -1.87 -14.53
N GLU A 113 7.07 -1.43 -13.61
CA GLU A 113 7.35 -2.07 -12.33
C GLU A 113 6.87 -1.16 -11.21
N VAL A 114 6.32 -1.75 -10.16
CA VAL A 114 5.80 -1.06 -8.98
C VAL A 114 6.56 -1.54 -7.77
N ILE A 115 6.95 -0.61 -6.92
CA ILE A 115 7.58 -0.92 -5.64
C ILE A 115 6.47 -1.05 -4.59
N ALA A 116 6.37 -2.21 -3.93
CA ALA A 116 5.45 -2.42 -2.83
C ALA A 116 6.23 -2.45 -1.50
N ILE A 117 5.79 -1.63 -0.55
CA ILE A 117 6.36 -1.50 0.78
C ILE A 117 5.34 -2.00 1.80
N GLU A 118 5.76 -2.85 2.73
CA GLU A 118 4.90 -3.30 3.81
C GLU A 118 4.64 -2.18 4.82
N THR A 119 3.41 -1.68 4.84
CA THR A 119 2.93 -0.61 5.72
C THR A 119 1.76 -1.04 6.59
N LYS A 120 1.61 -2.34 6.83
CA LYS A 120 0.48 -2.92 7.56
C LYS A 120 0.16 -2.17 8.85
N ALA A 121 -1.12 -1.84 9.00
CA ALA A 121 -1.69 -1.41 10.27
C ALA A 121 -1.78 -2.60 11.24
N SER A 122 -1.63 -2.32 12.54
CA SER A 122 -1.85 -3.32 13.58
C SER A 122 -3.36 -3.37 13.89
N LEU A 123 -4.05 -4.30 13.28
CA LEU A 123 -5.50 -4.49 13.50
C LEU A 123 -5.80 -5.27 14.80
N ASP A 124 -4.79 -5.91 15.37
CA ASP A 124 -4.97 -6.91 16.43
C ASP A 124 -5.27 -6.30 17.83
N ARG A 125 -5.07 -4.98 18.02
CA ARG A 125 -5.25 -4.34 19.34
C ARG A 125 -6.69 -3.95 19.69
N SER A 126 -7.60 -3.94 18.72
CA SER A 126 -8.99 -3.51 18.90
C SER A 126 -10.02 -4.64 18.75
N ILE A 127 -9.57 -5.86 18.46
CA ILE A 127 -10.45 -7.01 18.23
C ILE A 127 -10.53 -7.79 19.52
N SER A 128 -11.70 -7.75 20.19
CA SER A 128 -12.02 -8.58 21.34
C SER A 128 -12.83 -9.80 20.93
N GLU A 129 -12.79 -10.85 21.74
CA GLU A 129 -13.71 -11.98 21.58
C GLU A 129 -15.15 -11.50 21.82
N PRO A 130 -16.14 -12.00 21.06
CA PRO A 130 -17.53 -11.70 21.32
C PRO A 130 -17.92 -12.21 22.70
N THR A 131 -18.55 -11.34 23.50
CA THR A 131 -18.95 -11.67 24.89
C THR A 131 -20.19 -12.55 24.95
N THR A 132 -20.96 -12.62 23.86
CA THR A 132 -22.27 -13.31 23.84
C THR A 132 -22.25 -14.64 23.09
N ASP A 133 -21.37 -14.81 22.10
CA ASP A 133 -21.28 -16.01 21.27
C ASP A 133 -19.83 -16.51 21.17
N SER A 134 -19.36 -17.26 22.15
CA SER A 134 -18.01 -17.86 22.08
C SER A 134 -18.01 -19.07 21.15
N ILE A 135 -17.34 -18.96 20.03
CA ILE A 135 -17.12 -20.08 19.10
C ILE A 135 -16.00 -20.96 19.64
N VAL A 136 -16.31 -22.25 19.89
CA VAL A 136 -15.34 -23.24 20.41
C VAL A 136 -14.26 -23.59 19.40
N ARG A 137 -14.53 -23.47 18.08
CA ARG A 137 -13.57 -23.69 16.98
C ARG A 137 -13.81 -22.66 15.88
N GLY A 138 -12.80 -21.84 15.56
CA GLY A 138 -12.86 -20.85 14.48
C GLY A 138 -12.16 -19.55 14.83
N PRO A 139 -12.15 -18.60 13.91
CA PRO A 139 -11.57 -17.28 14.18
C PRO A 139 -12.42 -16.57 15.25
N LYS A 140 -11.73 -16.01 16.24
CA LYS A 140 -12.35 -15.32 17.37
C LYS A 140 -12.47 -13.81 17.16
N ASP A 141 -12.05 -13.32 15.99
CA ASP A 141 -12.18 -11.92 15.62
C ASP A 141 -13.62 -11.61 15.19
N CYS A 142 -14.26 -10.66 15.87
CA CYS A 142 -15.58 -10.14 15.53
C CYS A 142 -15.49 -8.71 15.02
N PHE A 143 -16.57 -8.25 14.39
CA PHE A 143 -16.69 -6.86 13.99
C PHE A 143 -16.78 -5.95 15.22
N THR A 144 -16.12 -4.80 15.11
CA THR A 144 -16.10 -3.75 16.13
C THR A 144 -17.03 -2.61 15.70
N GLU A 145 -17.18 -1.59 16.55
CA GLU A 145 -17.93 -0.39 16.21
C GLU A 145 -17.21 0.48 15.17
N ASN A 146 -15.91 0.26 14.97
CA ASN A 146 -15.10 0.98 13.97
C ASN A 146 -15.19 0.28 12.61
N TYR A 147 -15.88 0.93 11.66
CA TYR A 147 -16.07 0.36 10.32
C TYR A 147 -14.76 0.18 9.53
N MET A 148 -13.74 1.04 9.74
CA MET A 148 -12.45 0.89 9.08
C MET A 148 -11.71 -0.35 9.54
N THR A 149 -11.76 -0.67 10.83
CA THR A 149 -11.24 -1.92 11.38
C THR A 149 -11.95 -3.12 10.75
N ASN A 150 -13.27 -3.07 10.66
CA ASN A 150 -14.08 -4.14 10.06
C ASN A 150 -13.78 -4.34 8.59
N LEU A 151 -13.63 -3.24 7.84
CA LEU A 151 -13.24 -3.28 6.43
C LEU A 151 -11.84 -3.88 6.25
N GLY A 152 -10.90 -3.53 7.10
CA GLY A 152 -9.56 -4.11 7.12
C GLY A 152 -9.56 -5.62 7.40
N LEU A 153 -10.44 -6.09 8.31
CA LEU A 153 -10.63 -7.52 8.57
C LEU A 153 -11.17 -8.26 7.34
N ILE A 154 -12.16 -7.68 6.66
CA ILE A 154 -12.74 -8.26 5.44
C ILE A 154 -11.66 -8.38 4.37
N ARG A 155 -10.92 -7.30 4.08
CA ARG A 155 -9.84 -7.30 3.07
C ARG A 155 -8.75 -8.31 3.39
N LYS A 156 -8.36 -8.42 4.67
CA LYS A 156 -7.34 -9.40 5.13
C LYS A 156 -7.77 -10.84 4.87
N ARG A 157 -9.09 -11.12 4.87
CA ARG A 157 -9.62 -12.47 4.67
C ARG A 157 -9.91 -12.80 3.22
N ILE A 158 -10.54 -11.88 2.51
CA ILE A 158 -10.97 -12.13 1.12
C ILE A 158 -9.75 -12.12 0.20
N LYS A 159 -8.85 -11.15 0.30
CA LYS A 159 -7.64 -10.99 -0.53
C LYS A 159 -7.88 -11.12 -2.04
N ASP A 160 -9.11 -10.96 -2.45
CA ASP A 160 -9.57 -11.08 -3.84
C ASP A 160 -10.20 -9.76 -4.29
N ASP A 161 -10.21 -9.55 -5.60
CA ASP A 161 -10.71 -8.32 -6.23
C ASP A 161 -12.22 -8.37 -6.45
#